data_372e54d3fc34310a5a635771d0259902
#
_entry.id   372e54d3fc34310a5a635771d0259902
#
_cell.length_a   1.000
_cell.length_b   1.000
_cell.length_c   1.000
_cell.angle_alpha   90.00
_cell.angle_beta   90.00
_cell.angle_gamma   90.00
#
_symmetry.space_group_name_H-M   'P 1'
#
loop_
_entity.id
_entity.type
_entity.pdbx_description
1 polymer ?
#
loop_
_entity_poly.entity_id
_entity_poly.type
_entity_poly.pdbx_seq_one_letter_code
_entity_poly.pdbx_strand_id
1 'polypeptide(L)'
;MTDLPASDAQLVERMAAGDRRAHELLGERHRLSLYARVYALLADAAATEEVLAETLERAWRAARHFNPGAGSVAAWLSEIARDLAQRRQRPVIS
;
A
#
# COMPACT_ATOMS: atom_id res chain seq x y z
N MET A 1 -6.83 27.92 13.96
CA MET A 1 -6.60 26.57 14.45
C MET A 1 -6.12 25.70 13.30
N THR A 2 -4.99 25.07 13.47
CA THR A 2 -4.41 24.27 12.40
C THR A 2 -4.89 22.83 12.54
N ASP A 3 -5.56 22.31 11.52
CA ASP A 3 -5.97 20.93 11.54
C ASP A 3 -4.76 20.04 11.28
N LEU A 4 -4.50 19.12 12.17
CA LEU A 4 -3.45 18.15 11.97
C LEU A 4 -3.89 17.16 10.90
N PRO A 5 -2.97 16.76 10.01
CA PRO A 5 -3.32 15.73 9.05
C PRO A 5 -3.67 14.42 9.75
N ALA A 6 -4.59 13.67 9.19
CA ALA A 6 -4.96 12.37 9.73
C ALA A 6 -3.74 11.45 9.76
N SER A 7 -3.62 10.65 10.80
CA SER A 7 -2.58 9.63 10.87
C SER A 7 -2.88 8.51 9.88
N ASP A 8 -1.88 7.72 9.55
CA ASP A 8 -2.08 6.54 8.71
C ASP A 8 -3.15 5.62 9.29
N ALA A 9 -3.11 5.37 10.59
CA ALA A 9 -4.09 4.51 11.25
C ALA A 9 -5.50 5.08 11.13
N GLN A 10 -5.66 6.40 11.28
CA GLN A 10 -6.95 7.05 11.08
C GLN A 10 -7.46 6.91 9.65
N LEU A 11 -6.56 7.02 8.67
CA LEU A 11 -6.94 6.82 7.27
C LEU A 11 -7.41 5.39 7.02
N VAL A 12 -6.71 4.40 7.56
CA VAL A 12 -7.12 3.00 7.41
C VAL A 12 -8.48 2.76 8.07
N GLU A 13 -8.72 3.35 9.24
CA GLU A 13 -10.00 3.26 9.92
C GLU A 13 -11.14 3.82 9.06
N ARG A 14 -10.90 4.97 8.43
CA ARG A 14 -11.86 5.59 7.52
C ARG A 14 -12.07 4.74 6.27
N MET A 15 -11.02 4.12 5.75
CA MET A 15 -11.12 3.19 4.63
C MET A 15 -12.01 2.00 4.99
N ALA A 16 -11.85 1.46 6.19
CA ALA A 16 -12.68 0.36 6.67
C ALA A 16 -14.16 0.75 6.74
N ALA A 17 -14.44 2.03 6.94
CA ALA A 17 -15.80 2.57 6.96
C ALA A 17 -16.30 2.96 5.55
N GLY A 18 -15.53 2.74 4.51
CA GLY A 18 -15.93 3.01 3.13
C GLY A 18 -15.52 4.38 2.59
N ASP A 19 -14.61 5.07 3.25
CA ASP A 19 -14.16 6.40 2.82
C ASP A 19 -13.07 6.31 1.75
N ARG A 20 -13.46 6.46 0.48
CA ARG A 20 -12.52 6.41 -0.65
C ARG A 20 -11.52 7.56 -0.66
N ARG A 21 -11.87 8.70 -0.09
CA ARG A 21 -10.94 9.82 -0.01
C ARG A 21 -9.75 9.47 0.89
N ALA A 22 -10.02 8.76 1.99
CA ALA A 22 -8.96 8.28 2.87
C ALA A 22 -8.01 7.33 2.13
N HIS A 23 -8.55 6.48 1.27
CA HIS A 23 -7.77 5.57 0.42
C HIS A 23 -6.84 6.34 -0.53
N GLU A 24 -7.36 7.37 -1.19
CA GLU A 24 -6.55 8.22 -2.06
C GLU A 24 -5.43 8.91 -1.30
N LEU A 25 -5.74 9.47 -0.14
CA LEU A 25 -4.74 10.15 0.70
C LEU A 25 -3.64 9.21 1.15
N LEU A 26 -4.01 8.00 1.54
CA LEU A 26 -3.02 7.01 1.95
C LEU A 26 -2.10 6.64 0.80
N GLY A 27 -2.67 6.44 -0.39
CA GLY A 27 -1.90 6.15 -1.59
C GLY A 27 -0.94 7.27 -1.96
N GLU A 28 -1.40 8.51 -1.91
CA GLU A 28 -0.55 9.68 -2.18
C GLU A 28 0.60 9.77 -1.18
N ARG A 29 0.31 9.55 0.09
CA ARG A 29 1.29 9.67 1.17
C ARG A 29 2.42 8.67 1.04
N HIS A 30 2.12 7.46 0.60
CA HIS A 30 3.09 6.37 0.55
C HIS A 30 3.62 6.06 -0.85
N ARG A 31 3.16 6.79 -1.87
CA ARG A 31 3.48 6.48 -3.26
C ARG A 31 4.97 6.41 -3.54
N LEU A 32 5.72 7.43 -3.17
CA LEU A 32 7.16 7.48 -3.50
C LEU A 32 7.94 6.37 -2.81
N SER A 33 7.62 6.12 -1.55
CA SER A 33 8.28 5.07 -0.77
C SER A 33 8.00 3.70 -1.35
N LEU A 34 6.73 3.42 -1.67
CA LEU A 34 6.34 2.14 -2.26
C LEU A 34 6.94 1.97 -3.65
N TYR A 35 6.92 3.04 -4.46
CA TYR A 35 7.48 2.98 -5.80
C TYR A 35 8.96 2.60 -5.75
N ALA A 36 9.73 3.26 -4.90
CA ALA A 36 11.16 2.98 -4.78
C ALA A 36 11.42 1.53 -4.38
N ARG A 37 10.66 1.00 -3.44
CA ARG A 37 10.81 -0.39 -2.99
C ARG A 37 10.48 -1.40 -4.08
N VAL A 38 9.39 -1.18 -4.78
CA VAL A 38 8.93 -2.10 -5.82
C VAL A 38 9.84 -2.01 -7.04
N TYR A 39 10.21 -0.80 -7.44
CA TYR A 39 11.11 -0.61 -8.58
C TYR A 39 12.47 -1.27 -8.34
N ALA A 40 12.96 -1.22 -7.10
CA ALA A 40 14.21 -1.90 -6.75
C ALA A 40 14.15 -3.41 -7.03
N LEU A 41 12.96 -4.01 -6.95
CA LEU A 41 12.76 -5.43 -7.20
C LEU A 41 12.49 -5.74 -8.66
N LEU A 42 11.72 -4.89 -9.34
CA LEU A 42 11.22 -5.21 -10.68
C LEU A 42 12.01 -4.53 -11.80
N ALA A 43 12.64 -3.40 -11.52
CA ALA A 43 13.39 -2.60 -12.50
C ALA A 43 12.57 -2.28 -13.76
N ASP A 44 11.28 -2.12 -13.61
CA ASP A 44 10.33 -1.88 -14.69
C ASP A 44 9.24 -0.93 -14.21
N ALA A 45 9.13 0.24 -14.85
CA ALA A 45 8.19 1.27 -14.39
C ALA A 45 6.73 0.84 -14.53
N ALA A 46 6.37 0.21 -15.65
CA ALA A 46 5.00 -0.20 -15.87
C ALA A 46 4.57 -1.28 -14.86
N ALA A 47 5.42 -2.28 -14.64
CA ALA A 47 5.14 -3.32 -13.66
C ALA A 47 5.06 -2.74 -12.25
N THR A 48 5.92 -1.77 -11.93
CA THR A 48 5.89 -1.10 -10.63
C THR A 48 4.55 -0.39 -10.41
N GLU A 49 4.06 0.36 -11.40
CA GLU A 49 2.76 1.04 -11.30
C GLU A 49 1.62 0.05 -11.10
N GLU A 50 1.66 -1.08 -11.78
CA GLU A 50 0.64 -2.12 -11.62
C GLU A 50 0.66 -2.71 -10.21
N VAL A 51 1.84 -2.96 -9.66
CA VAL A 51 1.97 -3.48 -8.29
C VAL A 51 1.47 -2.46 -7.28
N LEU A 52 1.77 -1.16 -7.49
CA LEU A 52 1.26 -0.13 -6.58
C LEU A 52 -0.27 -0.08 -6.59
N ALA A 53 -0.87 -0.11 -7.76
CA ALA A 53 -2.33 -0.10 -7.87
C ALA A 53 -2.95 -1.31 -7.17
N GLU A 54 -2.38 -2.48 -7.37
CA GLU A 54 -2.86 -3.71 -6.74
C GLU A 54 -2.65 -3.69 -5.22
N THR A 55 -1.53 -3.13 -4.76
CA THR A 55 -1.25 -2.95 -3.33
C THR A 55 -2.36 -2.13 -2.67
N LEU A 56 -2.71 -1.00 -3.27
CA LEU A 56 -3.74 -0.12 -2.72
C LEU A 56 -5.12 -0.77 -2.76
N GLU A 57 -5.44 -1.53 -3.80
CA GLU A 57 -6.70 -2.26 -3.85
C GLU A 57 -6.77 -3.35 -2.78
N ARG A 58 -5.68 -4.05 -2.54
CA ARG A 58 -5.62 -5.04 -1.45
C ARG A 58 -5.78 -4.37 -0.09
N ALA A 59 -5.11 -3.24 0.10
CA ALA A 59 -5.23 -2.49 1.34
C ALA A 59 -6.68 -2.06 1.58
N TRP A 60 -7.36 -1.61 0.53
CA TRP A 60 -8.78 -1.24 0.64
C TRP A 60 -9.62 -2.41 1.13
N ARG A 61 -9.46 -3.58 0.51
CA ARG A 61 -10.24 -4.77 0.87
C ARG A 61 -9.91 -5.30 2.24
N ALA A 62 -8.65 -5.13 2.69
CA ALA A 62 -8.19 -5.67 3.96
C ALA A 62 -8.22 -4.65 5.11
N ALA A 63 -8.68 -3.42 4.86
CA ALA A 63 -8.62 -2.35 5.85
C ALA A 63 -9.31 -2.72 7.17
N ARG A 64 -10.42 -3.43 7.12
CA ARG A 64 -11.15 -3.86 8.31
C ARG A 64 -10.37 -4.82 9.19
N HIS A 65 -9.39 -5.49 8.61
CA HIS A 65 -8.61 -6.51 9.32
C HIS A 65 -7.23 -5.99 9.75
N PHE A 66 -6.93 -4.73 9.46
CA PHE A 66 -5.66 -4.16 9.88
C PHE A 66 -5.60 -4.07 11.40
N ASN A 67 -4.53 -4.60 11.97
CA ASN A 67 -4.32 -4.57 13.41
C ASN A 67 -3.22 -3.54 13.75
N PRO A 68 -3.58 -2.37 14.30
CA PRO A 68 -2.59 -1.34 14.63
C PRO A 68 -1.59 -1.81 15.70
N GLY A 69 -1.94 -2.81 16.50
CA GLY A 69 -1.03 -3.38 17.49
C GLY A 69 0.05 -4.27 16.89
N ALA A 70 -0.10 -4.71 15.64
CA ALA A 70 0.83 -5.63 15.00
C ALA A 70 1.95 -4.92 14.21
N GLY A 71 1.89 -3.61 14.06
CA GLY A 71 2.88 -2.85 13.33
C GLY A 71 2.32 -1.58 12.69
N SER A 72 3.15 -0.88 11.94
CA SER A 72 2.76 0.35 11.29
C SER A 72 2.02 0.08 9.97
N VAL A 73 1.23 1.07 9.55
CA VAL A 73 0.58 1.03 8.23
C VAL A 73 1.63 0.99 7.12
N ALA A 74 2.72 1.74 7.26
CA ALA A 74 3.80 1.74 6.27
C ALA A 74 4.39 0.34 6.09
N ALA A 75 4.64 -0.37 7.18
CA ALA A 75 5.15 -1.75 7.13
C ALA A 75 4.14 -2.69 6.49
N TRP A 76 2.87 -2.54 6.82
CA TRP A 76 1.79 -3.34 6.27
C TRP A 76 1.68 -3.17 4.75
N LEU A 77 1.69 -1.92 4.27
CA LEU A 77 1.65 -1.64 2.84
C LEU A 77 2.90 -2.18 2.13
N SER A 78 4.07 -2.03 2.75
CA SER A 78 5.32 -2.55 2.19
C SER A 78 5.30 -4.06 2.06
N GLU A 79 4.73 -4.77 3.03
CA GLU A 79 4.62 -6.23 2.97
C GLU A 79 3.71 -6.68 1.83
N ILE A 80 2.57 -6.00 1.65
CA ILE A 80 1.67 -6.30 0.54
C ILE A 80 2.40 -6.09 -0.79
N ALA A 81 3.04 -4.93 -0.93
CA ALA A 81 3.73 -4.58 -2.17
C ALA A 81 4.88 -5.54 -2.48
N ARG A 82 5.65 -5.91 -1.46
CA ARG A 82 6.76 -6.85 -1.64
C ARG A 82 6.28 -8.23 -2.06
N ASP A 83 5.22 -8.71 -1.44
CA ASP A 83 4.64 -10.00 -1.82
C ASP A 83 4.21 -10.02 -3.28
N LEU A 84 3.51 -8.97 -3.71
CA LEU A 84 3.07 -8.86 -5.10
C LEU A 84 4.24 -8.74 -6.07
N ALA A 85 5.26 -7.96 -5.70
CA ALA A 85 6.45 -7.80 -6.54
C ALA A 85 7.23 -9.12 -6.66
N GLN A 86 7.38 -9.84 -5.56
CA GLN A 86 8.09 -11.12 -5.57
C GLN A 86 7.38 -12.17 -6.44
N ARG A 87 6.06 -12.15 -6.46
CA ARG A 87 5.29 -13.05 -7.34
C ARG A 87 5.56 -12.76 -8.81
N ARG A 88 5.75 -11.50 -9.16
CA ARG A 88 6.09 -11.11 -10.52
C ARG A 88 7.52 -11.46 -10.91
N GLN A 89 8.41 -11.57 -9.93
CA GLN A 89 9.80 -11.95 -10.16
C GLN A 89 9.99 -13.44 -10.36
N ARG A 90 9.01 -14.27 -9.99
CA ARG A 90 9.17 -15.70 -10.09
C ARG A 90 9.49 -16.09 -11.52
N PRO A 91 10.61 -16.81 -11.73
CA PRO A 91 10.89 -17.31 -13.07
C PRO A 91 9.81 -18.29 -13.48
N VAL A 92 9.39 -18.17 -14.73
CA VAL A 92 8.49 -19.14 -15.31
C VAL A 92 9.32 -20.40 -15.56
N ILE A 93 9.08 -21.41 -14.75
CA ILE A 93 9.73 -22.70 -14.96
C ILE A 93 8.86 -23.45 -15.94
N SER A 94 9.40 -23.59 -17.12
CA SER A 94 8.73 -24.37 -18.14
C SER A 94 9.09 -25.84 -18.00
#